data_6a1358200c3a669a17d421ecf246b043
#
_entry.id   6a1358200c3a669a17d421ecf246b043
#
_cell.length_a   1.000
_cell.length_b   1.000
_cell.length_c   1.000
_cell.angle_alpha   90.00
_cell.angle_beta   90.00
_cell.angle_gamma   90.00
#
_symmetry.space_group_name_H-M   'P 1'
#
loop_
_entity.id
_entity.type
_entity.pdbx_description
1 polymer ?
#
loop_
_entity_poly.entity_id
_entity_poly.type
_entity_poly.pdbx_seq_one_letter_code
_entity_poly.pdbx_strand_id
1 'polypeptide(L)'
;MIYTETSLPGVHFIDMEPIEDSRGFFSRFWCSNEMQTQGLPFEIAQINASLNVNAGTVRGLHYQRDPHAEAKIVSCTSGSVFDVAVDVRPDSATYLNWLGVELTADSNRLLYIPAGFAHGYQALADNTKLLYLVSEPYAPGAEDGLRFDDPAVGIVWPLDVTSVSVKDTEWPLVTGVT
;
A
#
# COMPACT_ATOMS: atom_id res chain seq x y z
N MET A 1 18.00 -5.53 -5.95
CA MET A 1 16.60 -5.82 -5.51
C MET A 1 15.91 -6.64 -6.58
N ILE A 2 14.99 -7.53 -6.20
CA ILE A 2 14.22 -8.37 -7.11
C ILE A 2 12.83 -7.76 -7.25
N TYR A 3 12.40 -7.53 -8.49
CA TYR A 3 11.09 -6.95 -8.80
C TYR A 3 10.21 -8.03 -9.42
N THR A 4 9.03 -8.22 -8.88
CA THR A 4 8.08 -9.24 -9.37
C THR A 4 6.70 -8.62 -9.55
N GLU A 5 6.19 -8.63 -10.78
CA GLU A 5 4.81 -8.19 -11.03
C GLU A 5 3.82 -9.14 -10.32
N THR A 6 2.77 -8.55 -9.76
CA THR A 6 1.72 -9.30 -9.05
C THR A 6 0.59 -9.71 -10.00
N SER A 7 -0.44 -10.36 -9.46
CA SER A 7 -1.67 -10.65 -10.21
C SER A 7 -2.48 -9.39 -10.56
N LEU A 8 -2.20 -8.25 -9.93
CA LEU A 8 -2.84 -6.97 -10.21
C LEU A 8 -1.89 -6.10 -11.05
N PRO A 9 -2.14 -5.92 -12.36
CA PRO A 9 -1.19 -5.32 -13.29
C PRO A 9 -0.70 -3.94 -12.86
N GLY A 10 0.64 -3.79 -12.84
CA GLY A 10 1.32 -2.57 -12.41
C GLY A 10 1.73 -2.58 -10.94
N VAL A 11 1.12 -3.41 -10.09
CA VAL A 11 1.54 -3.59 -8.69
C VAL A 11 2.68 -4.59 -8.63
N HIS A 12 3.78 -4.25 -7.92
CA HIS A 12 4.97 -5.09 -7.86
C HIS A 12 5.41 -5.36 -6.42
N PHE A 13 5.87 -6.56 -6.18
CA PHE A 13 6.73 -6.84 -5.04
C PHE A 13 8.14 -6.35 -5.35
N ILE A 14 8.78 -5.79 -4.34
CA ILE A 14 10.20 -5.44 -4.35
C ILE A 14 10.85 -6.19 -3.19
N ASP A 15 11.57 -7.27 -3.49
CA ASP A 15 12.30 -8.01 -2.48
C ASP A 15 13.72 -7.44 -2.36
N MET A 16 14.07 -7.03 -1.14
CA MET A 16 15.42 -6.60 -0.82
C MET A 16 16.36 -7.80 -0.83
N GLU A 17 17.61 -7.57 -1.16
CA GLU A 17 18.67 -8.59 -1.13
C GLU A 17 19.66 -8.25 -0.01
N PRO A 18 19.42 -8.73 1.24
CA PRO A 18 20.29 -8.45 2.37
C PRO A 18 21.65 -9.12 2.20
N ILE A 19 22.71 -8.38 2.54
CA ILE A 19 24.09 -8.88 2.66
C ILE A 19 24.36 -9.05 4.15
N GLU A 20 24.51 -10.29 4.59
CA GLU A 20 24.67 -10.65 5.99
C GLU A 20 26.14 -10.79 6.40
N ASP A 21 26.46 -10.37 7.64
CA ASP A 21 27.72 -10.64 8.33
C ASP A 21 27.50 -10.78 9.84
N SER A 22 28.58 -10.92 10.63
CA SER A 22 28.49 -11.08 12.09
C SER A 22 27.85 -9.91 12.84
N ARG A 23 27.60 -8.77 12.20
CA ARG A 23 26.97 -7.58 12.79
C ARG A 23 25.46 -7.49 12.48
N GLY A 24 24.93 -8.36 11.59
CA GLY A 24 23.57 -8.34 11.06
C GLY A 24 23.58 -8.26 9.54
N PHE A 25 22.74 -7.43 8.95
CA PHE A 25 22.69 -7.28 7.50
C PHE A 25 22.75 -5.82 7.06
N PHE A 26 23.19 -5.62 5.83
CA PHE A 26 23.00 -4.38 5.07
C PHE A 26 22.16 -4.69 3.85
N SER A 27 21.15 -3.87 3.58
CA SER A 27 20.32 -4.01 2.38
C SER A 27 19.99 -2.64 1.78
N ARG A 28 19.85 -2.61 0.46
CA ARG A 28 19.31 -1.45 -0.25
C ARG A 28 17.80 -1.47 -0.11
N PHE A 29 17.25 -0.38 0.40
CA PHE A 29 15.81 -0.21 0.58
C PHE A 29 15.14 0.37 -0.67
N TRP A 30 15.80 1.30 -1.34
CA TRP A 30 15.31 1.96 -2.55
C TRP A 30 16.48 2.44 -3.43
N CYS A 31 16.29 2.42 -4.74
CA CYS A 31 17.25 2.94 -5.70
C CYS A 31 16.57 3.45 -6.97
N SER A 32 16.70 4.75 -7.26
CA SER A 32 16.07 5.37 -8.42
C SER A 32 16.47 4.71 -9.74
N ASN A 33 17.76 4.38 -9.89
CA ASN A 33 18.28 3.75 -11.11
C ASN A 33 17.71 2.35 -11.33
N GLU A 34 17.56 1.56 -10.26
CA GLU A 34 16.96 0.22 -10.37
C GLU A 34 15.47 0.33 -10.73
N MET A 35 14.72 1.21 -10.07
CA MET A 35 13.30 1.47 -10.39
C MET A 35 13.12 1.88 -11.86
N GLN A 36 13.96 2.81 -12.35
CA GLN A 36 13.91 3.24 -13.74
C GLN A 36 14.21 2.10 -14.71
N THR A 37 15.20 1.26 -14.41
CA THR A 37 15.56 0.09 -15.24
C THR A 37 14.42 -0.92 -15.34
N GLN A 38 13.60 -1.04 -14.30
CA GLN A 38 12.42 -1.91 -14.27
C GLN A 38 11.18 -1.27 -14.93
N GLY A 39 11.29 -0.06 -15.46
CA GLY A 39 10.15 0.67 -16.02
C GLY A 39 9.16 1.18 -14.96
N LEU A 40 9.61 1.31 -13.73
CA LEU A 40 8.84 1.79 -12.57
C LEU A 40 9.44 3.14 -12.09
N PRO A 41 9.36 4.23 -12.89
CA PRO A 41 9.93 5.50 -12.48
C PRO A 41 9.24 5.99 -11.21
N PHE A 42 10.05 6.30 -10.18
CA PHE A 42 9.56 6.73 -8.89
C PHE A 42 10.52 7.76 -8.30
N GLU A 43 10.03 8.97 -8.11
CA GLU A 43 10.74 10.04 -7.39
C GLU A 43 10.10 10.18 -6.01
N ILE A 44 10.93 10.19 -4.96
CA ILE A 44 10.41 10.34 -3.59
C ILE A 44 10.11 11.81 -3.34
N ALA A 45 8.82 12.17 -3.25
CA ALA A 45 8.39 13.50 -2.86
C ALA A 45 8.20 13.63 -1.35
N GLN A 46 7.75 12.54 -0.68
CA GLN A 46 7.46 12.54 0.76
C GLN A 46 7.64 11.15 1.34
N ILE A 47 8.09 11.07 2.59
CA ILE A 47 8.18 9.82 3.36
C ILE A 47 7.35 9.97 4.63
N ASN A 48 6.44 9.03 4.85
CA ASN A 48 5.55 9.00 6.01
C ASN A 48 5.78 7.74 6.84
N ALA A 49 5.48 7.82 8.13
CA ALA A 49 5.46 6.67 9.02
C ALA A 49 4.14 6.61 9.78
N SER A 50 3.66 5.41 10.07
CA SER A 50 2.50 5.19 10.93
C SER A 50 2.81 4.17 12.02
N LEU A 51 2.13 4.32 13.15
CA LEU A 51 2.08 3.35 14.25
C LEU A 51 0.62 2.93 14.44
N ASN A 52 0.39 1.62 14.50
CA ASN A 52 -0.89 1.01 14.83
C ASN A 52 -0.73 0.28 16.16
N VAL A 53 -1.38 0.79 17.20
CA VAL A 53 -1.21 0.29 18.57
C VAL A 53 -1.82 -1.10 18.73
N ASN A 54 -2.99 -1.32 18.11
CA ASN A 54 -3.74 -2.57 18.25
C ASN A 54 -3.83 -3.33 16.93
N ALA A 55 -3.73 -4.64 17.00
CA ALA A 55 -4.10 -5.54 15.90
C ALA A 55 -5.58 -5.34 15.50
N GLY A 56 -5.92 -5.59 14.24
CA GLY A 56 -7.25 -5.33 13.68
C GLY A 56 -7.50 -3.87 13.29
N THR A 57 -6.56 -2.94 13.55
CA THR A 57 -6.69 -1.55 13.10
C THR A 57 -6.63 -1.50 11.57
N VAL A 58 -7.64 -0.88 10.95
CA VAL A 58 -7.69 -0.63 9.50
C VAL A 58 -7.46 0.86 9.22
N ARG A 59 -6.67 1.15 8.18
CA ARG A 59 -6.51 2.50 7.61
C ARG A 59 -6.66 2.42 6.11
N GLY A 60 -7.47 3.32 5.55
CA GLY A 60 -7.72 3.38 4.10
C GLY A 60 -9.17 3.05 3.76
N LEU A 61 -9.43 2.91 2.49
CA LEU A 61 -8.50 2.90 1.36
C LEU A 61 -8.36 4.30 0.78
N HIS A 62 -7.13 4.76 0.57
CA HIS A 62 -6.87 6.14 0.16
C HIS A 62 -6.08 6.21 -1.15
N TYR A 63 -6.41 7.21 -1.97
CA TYR A 63 -5.64 7.61 -3.14
C TYR A 63 -5.77 9.12 -3.36
N GLN A 64 -4.96 9.67 -4.23
CA GLN A 64 -5.11 11.06 -4.71
C GLN A 64 -5.49 11.05 -6.18
N ARG A 65 -6.39 11.99 -6.54
CA ARG A 65 -6.84 12.20 -7.92
C ARG A 65 -5.85 13.09 -8.69
N ASP A 66 -5.85 12.96 -10.01
CA ASP A 66 -5.11 13.87 -10.87
C ASP A 66 -5.44 15.35 -10.57
N PRO A 67 -4.46 16.25 -10.67
CA PRO A 67 -3.06 16.04 -11.10
C PRO A 67 -2.10 15.60 -9.99
N HIS A 68 -2.60 15.19 -8.83
CA HIS A 68 -1.81 14.80 -7.64
C HIS A 68 -1.82 13.28 -7.41
N ALA A 69 -2.15 12.50 -8.44
CA ALA A 69 -2.14 11.04 -8.33
C ALA A 69 -0.74 10.53 -7.95
N GLU A 70 -0.68 9.69 -6.92
CA GLU A 70 0.57 9.25 -6.30
C GLU A 70 0.80 7.75 -6.45
N ALA A 71 2.05 7.38 -6.71
CA ALA A 71 2.53 6.02 -6.50
C ALA A 71 3.09 5.89 -5.08
N LYS A 72 3.02 4.68 -4.52
CA LYS A 72 3.49 4.38 -3.16
C LYS A 72 4.43 3.19 -3.15
N ILE A 73 5.44 3.22 -2.27
CA ILE A 73 6.20 2.05 -1.85
C ILE A 73 5.96 1.87 -0.36
N VAL A 74 5.43 0.72 0.02
CA VAL A 74 5.01 0.41 1.39
C VAL A 74 5.91 -0.65 1.99
N SER A 75 6.32 -0.46 3.24
CA SER A 75 7.12 -1.41 4.01
C SER A 75 6.60 -1.53 5.42
N CYS A 76 6.52 -2.75 5.93
CA CYS A 76 6.33 -3.00 7.37
C CYS A 76 7.70 -2.99 8.05
N THR A 77 7.89 -2.09 9.04
CA THR A 77 9.17 -1.94 9.75
C THR A 77 9.14 -2.49 11.17
N SER A 78 7.96 -2.86 11.67
CA SER A 78 7.75 -3.56 12.95
C SER A 78 6.39 -4.24 12.92
N GLY A 79 6.30 -5.48 13.39
CA GLY A 79 5.06 -6.26 13.38
C GLY A 79 4.70 -6.79 12.00
N SER A 80 3.41 -6.83 11.69
CA SER A 80 2.88 -7.32 10.41
C SER A 80 1.58 -6.63 10.02
N VAL A 81 1.34 -6.54 8.70
CA VAL A 81 0.09 -6.00 8.12
C VAL A 81 -0.41 -6.90 7.00
N PHE A 82 -1.72 -6.88 6.79
CA PHE A 82 -2.34 -7.26 5.54
C PHE A 82 -2.52 -5.99 4.71
N ASP A 83 -1.67 -5.81 3.71
CA ASP A 83 -1.60 -4.61 2.87
C ASP A 83 -2.43 -4.82 1.62
N VAL A 84 -3.24 -3.84 1.23
CA VAL A 84 -4.25 -3.97 0.17
C VAL A 84 -4.12 -2.85 -0.84
N ALA A 85 -4.03 -3.22 -2.12
CA ALA A 85 -4.15 -2.32 -3.26
C ALA A 85 -5.41 -2.65 -4.06
N VAL A 86 -6.20 -1.64 -4.44
CA VAL A 86 -7.43 -1.76 -5.25
C VAL A 86 -7.28 -0.92 -6.51
N ASP A 87 -7.51 -1.48 -7.67
CA ASP A 87 -7.50 -0.72 -8.93
C ASP A 87 -8.73 0.19 -9.00
N VAL A 88 -8.53 1.52 -9.01
CA VAL A 88 -9.62 2.51 -9.10
C VAL A 88 -9.65 3.23 -10.45
N ARG A 89 -8.92 2.75 -11.45
CA ARG A 89 -8.92 3.31 -12.80
C ARG A 89 -10.17 2.87 -13.56
N PRO A 90 -11.07 3.79 -13.94
CA PRO A 90 -12.40 3.42 -14.49
C PRO A 90 -12.34 2.59 -15.77
N ASP A 91 -11.30 2.81 -16.60
CA ASP A 91 -11.14 2.13 -17.89
C ASP A 91 -10.26 0.87 -17.80
N SER A 92 -9.87 0.46 -16.60
CA SER A 92 -9.04 -0.72 -16.39
C SER A 92 -9.84 -2.02 -16.48
N ALA A 93 -9.26 -3.02 -17.13
CA ALA A 93 -9.84 -4.38 -17.13
C ALA A 93 -9.88 -5.01 -15.73
N THR A 94 -9.11 -4.46 -14.78
CA THR A 94 -9.06 -4.90 -13.37
C THR A 94 -9.72 -3.89 -12.42
N TYR A 95 -10.56 -2.99 -12.93
CA TYR A 95 -11.30 -2.03 -12.10
C TYR A 95 -12.01 -2.73 -10.93
N LEU A 96 -11.81 -2.21 -9.71
CA LEU A 96 -12.25 -2.75 -8.42
C LEU A 96 -11.68 -4.12 -8.03
N ASN A 97 -10.84 -4.73 -8.85
CA ASN A 97 -10.07 -5.89 -8.39
C ASN A 97 -9.02 -5.43 -7.37
N TRP A 98 -8.74 -6.29 -6.43
CA TRP A 98 -7.79 -5.99 -5.37
C TRP A 98 -6.74 -7.10 -5.17
N LEU A 99 -5.61 -6.70 -4.63
CA LEU A 99 -4.55 -7.57 -4.14
C LEU A 99 -4.39 -7.34 -2.65
N GLY A 100 -4.39 -8.42 -1.87
CA GLY A 100 -4.01 -8.38 -0.46
C GLY A 100 -2.75 -9.23 -0.23
N VAL A 101 -1.81 -8.69 0.52
CA VAL A 101 -0.54 -9.35 0.84
C VAL A 101 -0.14 -9.10 2.30
N GLU A 102 0.40 -10.12 2.93
CA GLU A 102 1.03 -9.95 4.24
C GLU A 102 2.44 -9.39 4.08
N LEU A 103 2.70 -8.25 4.73
CA LEU A 103 4.04 -7.67 4.87
C LEU A 103 4.43 -7.74 6.35
N THR A 104 5.62 -8.27 6.60
CA THR A 104 6.20 -8.35 7.96
C THR A 104 7.52 -7.61 8.01
N ALA A 105 7.94 -7.20 9.21
CA ALA A 105 9.23 -6.53 9.40
C ALA A 105 10.41 -7.39 8.92
N ASP A 106 10.29 -8.71 9.01
CA ASP A 106 11.37 -9.66 8.66
C ASP A 106 11.30 -10.16 7.22
N SER A 107 10.24 -9.81 6.47
CA SER A 107 10.07 -10.31 5.09
C SER A 107 11.05 -9.71 4.09
N ASN A 108 11.69 -8.59 4.43
CA ASN A 108 12.52 -7.80 3.51
C ASN A 108 11.78 -7.46 2.19
N ARG A 109 10.46 -7.40 2.23
CA ARG A 109 9.58 -7.17 1.08
C ARG A 109 8.87 -5.83 1.20
N LEU A 110 8.79 -5.13 0.08
CA LEU A 110 8.06 -3.90 -0.12
C LEU A 110 6.96 -4.14 -1.15
N LEU A 111 5.88 -3.35 -1.09
CA LEU A 111 4.86 -3.32 -2.12
C LEU A 111 4.92 -1.98 -2.86
N TYR A 112 5.16 -2.02 -4.17
CA TYR A 112 5.00 -0.88 -5.06
C TYR A 112 3.58 -0.86 -5.60
N ILE A 113 2.89 0.26 -5.41
CA ILE A 113 1.52 0.52 -5.83
C ILE A 113 1.55 1.75 -6.74
N PRO A 114 1.23 1.64 -8.04
CA PRO A 114 1.26 2.78 -8.95
C PRO A 114 0.13 3.78 -8.67
N ALA A 115 0.20 4.95 -9.27
CA ALA A 115 -0.92 5.89 -9.31
C ALA A 115 -2.16 5.24 -9.94
N GLY A 116 -3.35 5.66 -9.49
CA GLY A 116 -4.62 5.06 -9.92
C GLY A 116 -5.03 3.80 -9.14
N PHE A 117 -4.40 3.59 -7.99
CA PHE A 117 -4.80 2.54 -7.04
C PHE A 117 -5.12 3.15 -5.68
N ALA A 118 -6.20 2.68 -5.06
CA ALA A 118 -6.48 2.94 -3.66
C ALA A 118 -5.66 1.98 -2.79
N HIS A 119 -5.12 2.48 -1.69
CA HIS A 119 -4.27 1.73 -0.77
C HIS A 119 -4.83 1.79 0.66
N GLY A 120 -4.78 0.68 1.33
CA GLY A 120 -5.07 0.56 2.75
C GLY A 120 -4.49 -0.72 3.34
N TYR A 121 -4.64 -0.92 4.64
CA TYR A 121 -4.11 -2.10 5.31
C TYR A 121 -4.84 -2.39 6.61
N GLN A 122 -4.70 -3.62 7.09
CA GLN A 122 -5.05 -4.02 8.44
C GLN A 122 -3.79 -4.43 9.22
N ALA A 123 -3.58 -3.86 10.40
CA ALA A 123 -2.53 -4.31 11.31
C ALA A 123 -2.85 -5.72 11.83
N LEU A 124 -1.92 -6.66 11.67
CA LEU A 124 -2.08 -8.07 12.12
C LEU A 124 -1.47 -8.30 13.51
N ALA A 125 -0.64 -7.37 13.99
CA ALA A 125 -0.02 -7.42 15.31
C ALA A 125 -0.10 -6.06 16.01
N ASP A 126 0.01 -6.07 17.33
CA ASP A 126 0.09 -4.84 18.12
C ASP A 126 1.40 -4.09 17.85
N ASN A 127 1.38 -2.78 17.99
CA ASN A 127 2.52 -1.88 17.78
C ASN A 127 3.18 -2.00 16.40
N THR A 128 2.39 -2.32 15.39
CA THR A 128 2.83 -2.44 14.01
C THR A 128 3.15 -1.08 13.41
N LYS A 129 4.33 -0.98 12.75
CA LYS A 129 4.80 0.25 12.10
C LYS A 129 5.01 0.04 10.62
N LEU A 130 4.56 1.02 9.83
CA LEU A 130 4.80 1.08 8.40
C LEU A 130 5.58 2.35 8.04
N LEU A 131 6.31 2.24 6.95
CA LEU A 131 6.97 3.33 6.25
C LEU A 131 6.40 3.40 4.83
N TYR A 132 6.07 4.61 4.38
CA TYR A 132 5.56 4.87 3.03
C TYR A 132 6.45 5.89 2.33
N LEU A 133 6.96 5.52 1.17
CA LEU A 133 7.54 6.46 0.23
C LEU A 133 6.44 6.80 -0.78
N VAL A 134 6.22 8.08 -1.05
CA VAL A 134 5.20 8.52 -2.01
C VAL A 134 5.80 9.45 -3.05
N SER A 135 5.28 9.34 -4.28
CA SER A 135 5.82 10.07 -5.44
C SER A 135 5.26 11.49 -5.58
N GLU A 136 4.24 11.84 -4.79
CA GLU A 136 3.59 13.15 -4.83
C GLU A 136 3.34 13.62 -3.38
N PRO A 137 3.49 14.92 -3.07
CA PRO A 137 3.12 15.46 -1.78
C PRO A 137 1.62 15.29 -1.48
N TYR A 138 1.28 15.19 -0.21
CA TYR A 138 -0.12 15.14 0.19
C TYR A 138 -0.86 16.42 -0.18
N ALA A 139 -1.94 16.28 -0.94
CA ALA A 139 -2.81 17.34 -1.43
C ALA A 139 -4.25 17.11 -0.90
N PRO A 140 -4.66 17.78 0.22
CA PRO A 140 -5.95 17.53 0.86
C PRO A 140 -7.16 17.64 -0.08
N GLY A 141 -7.12 18.55 -1.05
CA GLY A 141 -8.20 18.75 -2.02
C GLY A 141 -8.28 17.69 -3.11
N ALA A 142 -7.24 16.86 -3.27
CA ALA A 142 -7.16 15.78 -4.25
C ALA A 142 -7.40 14.40 -3.63
N GLU A 143 -7.42 14.31 -2.31
CA GLU A 143 -7.64 13.04 -1.63
C GLU A 143 -9.04 12.48 -1.91
N ASP A 144 -9.08 11.16 -2.11
CA ASP A 144 -10.29 10.39 -2.31
C ASP A 144 -10.11 9.00 -1.68
N GLY A 145 -11.16 8.21 -1.59
CA GLY A 145 -11.09 6.91 -0.95
C GLY A 145 -12.24 5.97 -1.29
N LEU A 146 -12.04 4.71 -0.90
CA LEU A 146 -13.07 3.67 -0.87
C LEU A 146 -13.28 3.24 0.58
N ARG A 147 -14.50 2.89 0.92
CA ARG A 147 -14.76 2.27 2.22
C ARG A 147 -14.08 0.90 2.30
N PHE A 148 -13.48 0.63 3.43
CA PHE A 148 -12.78 -0.63 3.71
C PHE A 148 -13.72 -1.85 3.69
N ASP A 149 -15.01 -1.65 3.89
CA ASP A 149 -16.09 -2.64 3.93
C ASP A 149 -17.03 -2.55 2.71
N ASP A 150 -16.60 -1.91 1.63
CA ASP A 150 -17.43 -1.76 0.42
C ASP A 150 -17.72 -3.13 -0.21
N PRO A 151 -19.01 -3.53 -0.33
CA PRO A 151 -19.36 -4.83 -0.89
C PRO A 151 -19.04 -4.97 -2.38
N ALA A 152 -18.90 -3.86 -3.12
CA ALA A 152 -18.52 -3.88 -4.53
C ALA A 152 -17.03 -4.25 -4.72
N VAL A 153 -16.19 -3.95 -3.72
CA VAL A 153 -14.78 -4.35 -3.69
C VAL A 153 -14.61 -5.71 -3.02
N GLY A 154 -15.34 -5.95 -1.92
CA GLY A 154 -15.41 -7.25 -1.26
C GLY A 154 -14.09 -7.71 -0.63
N ILE A 155 -13.32 -6.79 -0.03
CA ILE A 155 -12.08 -7.15 0.67
C ILE A 155 -12.39 -8.06 1.85
N VAL A 156 -11.65 -9.18 1.94
CA VAL A 156 -11.72 -10.10 3.07
C VAL A 156 -10.56 -9.82 4.01
N TRP A 157 -10.86 -9.09 5.08
CA TRP A 157 -9.87 -8.75 6.10
C TRP A 157 -9.56 -9.98 6.98
N PRO A 158 -8.27 -10.26 7.27
CA PRO A 158 -7.88 -11.46 8.05
C PRO A 158 -8.37 -11.47 9.50
N LEU A 159 -8.51 -10.29 10.12
CA LEU A 159 -8.94 -10.14 11.52
C LEU A 159 -10.22 -9.32 11.60
N ASP A 160 -10.94 -9.45 12.70
CA ASP A 160 -12.01 -8.52 13.04
C ASP A 160 -11.48 -7.08 13.10
N VAL A 161 -12.22 -6.14 12.54
CA VAL A 161 -11.84 -4.72 12.55
C VAL A 161 -12.05 -4.16 13.96
N THR A 162 -10.96 -3.79 14.62
CA THR A 162 -10.98 -3.27 16.02
C THR A 162 -10.99 -1.75 16.06
N SER A 163 -10.44 -1.09 15.04
CA SER A 163 -10.35 0.37 14.97
C SER A 163 -10.26 0.83 13.50
N VAL A 164 -11.00 1.89 13.19
CA VAL A 164 -10.98 2.58 11.90
C VAL A 164 -11.29 4.06 12.15
N SER A 165 -10.75 4.97 11.34
CA SER A 165 -11.04 6.40 11.49
C SER A 165 -12.46 6.73 11.05
N VAL A 166 -13.07 7.77 11.64
CA VAL A 166 -14.39 8.26 11.20
C VAL A 166 -14.37 8.58 9.71
N LYS A 167 -13.33 9.25 9.25
CA LYS A 167 -13.13 9.58 7.84
C LYS A 167 -13.21 8.33 6.94
N ASP A 168 -12.59 7.23 7.34
CA ASP A 168 -12.54 6.01 6.52
C ASP A 168 -13.88 5.26 6.50
N THR A 169 -14.78 5.56 7.43
CA THR A 169 -16.17 5.06 7.43
C THR A 169 -17.14 5.94 6.64
N GLU A 170 -16.75 7.16 6.31
CA GLU A 170 -17.61 8.15 5.64
C GLU A 170 -17.44 8.17 4.11
N TRP A 171 -16.46 7.46 3.55
CA TRP A 171 -16.35 7.35 2.10
C TRP A 171 -17.64 6.78 1.50
N PRO A 172 -18.10 7.31 0.35
CA PRO A 172 -19.28 6.75 -0.31
C PRO A 172 -19.01 5.31 -0.78
N LEU A 173 -20.06 4.49 -0.75
CA LEU A 173 -20.01 3.18 -1.38
C LEU A 173 -19.97 3.33 -2.91
N VAL A 174 -19.24 2.43 -3.56
CA VAL A 174 -19.22 2.36 -5.03
C VAL A 174 -20.62 1.99 -5.52
N THR A 175 -21.13 2.79 -6.45
CA THR A 175 -22.47 2.58 -7.06
C THR A 175 -22.34 2.32 -8.56
N GLY A 176 -23.26 1.51 -9.11
CA GLY A 176 -23.35 1.32 -10.56
C GLY A 176 -22.45 0.23 -11.14
N VAL A 177 -21.89 -0.63 -10.31
CA VAL A 177 -21.19 -1.85 -10.76
C VAL A 177 -22.23 -2.97 -10.85
N THR A 178 -22.64 -3.32 -12.06
CA THR A 178 -23.55 -4.45 -12.36
C THR A 178 -22.81 -5.51 -13.16
#